data_8c3003581928a8ab9fb662fed1e0685d
#
_entry.id   8c3003581928a8ab9fb662fed1e0685d
#
_cell.length_a   1.000
_cell.length_b   1.000
_cell.length_c   1.000
_cell.angle_alpha   90.00
_cell.angle_beta   90.00
_cell.angle_gamma   90.00
#
_symmetry.space_group_name_H-M   'P 1'
#
loop_
_entity.id
_entity.type
_entity.pdbx_description
1 polymer ?
#
loop_
_entity_poly.entity_id
_entity_poly.type
_entity_poly.pdbx_seq_one_letter_code
_entity_poly.pdbx_strand_id
1 'polypeptide(L)'
;MKMREFLLSLPDAQATLDLGAALGELLREGRRQRPPVMLRGALGSGKTTLARGIVAALPGSRRAEVCSPSFTILNFYPTEPPVLHADLYRCPAGSVLPEELEEALDPGATHPFLVLLEWPEFLPGNILPAERLDILLEECHAARRFSVAAHGEAACAVRAALLDWAVRRHPEWVME
;
A
#
# COMPACT_ATOMS: atom_id res chain seq x y z
N MET A 1 1.92 23.67 0.59
CA MET A 1 0.49 23.29 0.73
C MET A 1 0.44 22.04 1.58
N LYS A 2 -0.12 22.09 2.82
CA LYS A 2 -0.27 20.89 3.65
C LYS A 2 -1.09 19.87 2.85
N MET A 3 -0.49 18.73 2.53
CA MET A 3 -1.20 17.63 1.90
C MET A 3 -2.27 17.14 2.87
N ARG A 4 -3.54 17.28 2.47
CA ARG A 4 -4.66 16.83 3.31
C ARG A 4 -4.70 15.31 3.23
N GLU A 5 -4.31 14.67 4.33
CA GLU A 5 -4.66 13.27 4.57
C GLU A 5 -6.17 13.16 4.80
N PHE A 6 -6.75 12.00 4.50
CA PHE A 6 -8.09 11.67 4.98
C PHE A 6 -8.04 10.46 5.90
N LEU A 7 -9.01 10.39 6.78
CA LEU A 7 -9.09 9.38 7.82
C LEU A 7 -10.28 8.46 7.59
N LEU A 8 -10.07 7.15 7.79
CA LEU A 8 -11.11 6.15 7.79
C LEU A 8 -11.09 5.38 9.12
N SER A 9 -12.28 5.00 9.60
CA SER A 9 -12.45 4.06 10.71
C SER A 9 -13.10 2.79 10.20
N LEU A 10 -12.36 1.70 10.13
CA LEU A 10 -12.83 0.42 9.62
C LEU A 10 -13.23 -0.49 10.77
N PRO A 11 -14.45 -1.09 10.75
CA PRO A 11 -14.95 -1.87 11.88
C PRO A 11 -14.22 -3.20 12.09
N ASP A 12 -13.71 -3.82 11.01
CA ASP A 12 -13.17 -5.18 11.08
C ASP A 12 -12.15 -5.48 9.97
N ALA A 13 -11.70 -6.72 9.93
CA ALA A 13 -10.75 -7.19 8.93
C ALA A 13 -11.36 -7.28 7.52
N GLN A 14 -12.68 -7.54 7.40
CA GLN A 14 -13.35 -7.58 6.12
C GLN A 14 -13.38 -6.19 5.48
N ALA A 15 -13.70 -5.16 6.26
CA ALA A 15 -13.64 -3.78 5.80
C ALA A 15 -12.22 -3.38 5.32
N THR A 16 -11.17 -3.92 5.96
CA THR A 16 -9.78 -3.74 5.50
C THR A 16 -9.53 -4.42 4.15
N LEU A 17 -10.06 -5.62 3.93
CA LEU A 17 -9.98 -6.32 2.66
C LEU A 17 -10.74 -5.56 1.55
N ASP A 18 -11.93 -5.04 1.85
CA ASP A 18 -12.76 -4.30 0.91
C ASP A 18 -12.11 -2.98 0.49
N LEU A 19 -11.51 -2.25 1.46
CA LEU A 19 -10.69 -1.06 1.17
C LEU A 19 -9.49 -1.43 0.30
N GLY A 20 -8.81 -2.53 0.61
CA GLY A 20 -7.70 -3.05 -0.18
C GLY A 20 -8.12 -3.39 -1.60
N ALA A 21 -9.27 -4.03 -1.79
CA ALA A 21 -9.79 -4.36 -3.10
C ALA A 21 -10.09 -3.11 -3.94
N ALA A 22 -10.74 -2.11 -3.35
CA ALA A 22 -10.97 -0.83 -4.02
C ALA A 22 -9.67 -0.14 -4.44
N LEU A 23 -8.67 -0.12 -3.55
CA LEU A 23 -7.36 0.44 -3.86
C LEU A 23 -6.64 -0.34 -4.97
N GLY A 24 -6.73 -1.67 -4.97
CA GLY A 24 -6.16 -2.53 -6.01
C GLY A 24 -6.74 -2.23 -7.40
N GLU A 25 -8.05 -2.05 -7.50
CA GLU A 25 -8.71 -1.66 -8.76
C GLU A 25 -8.23 -0.30 -9.26
N LEU A 26 -8.16 0.70 -8.39
CA LEU A 26 -7.68 2.04 -8.75
C LEU A 26 -6.22 2.03 -9.22
N LEU A 27 -5.35 1.29 -8.54
CA LEU A 27 -3.95 1.15 -8.91
C LEU A 27 -3.76 0.36 -10.21
N ARG A 28 -4.64 -0.59 -10.52
CA ARG A 28 -4.63 -1.32 -11.79
C ARG A 28 -4.93 -0.40 -12.98
N GLU A 29 -5.86 0.52 -12.82
CA GLU A 29 -6.27 1.45 -13.88
C GLU A 29 -5.19 2.48 -14.22
N GLY A 30 -4.33 2.83 -13.29
CA GLY A 30 -3.21 3.75 -13.44
C GLY A 30 -2.05 3.21 -14.29
N ARG A 31 -2.27 2.93 -15.56
CA ARG A 31 -1.39 2.13 -16.46
C ARG A 31 0.05 2.63 -16.61
N ARG A 32 0.37 3.91 -16.40
CA ARG A 32 1.71 4.48 -16.70
C ARG A 32 2.51 4.90 -15.47
N GLN A 33 1.86 5.25 -14.38
CA GLN A 33 2.52 5.65 -13.12
C GLN A 33 1.69 5.14 -11.95
N ARG A 34 2.05 3.97 -11.48
CA ARG A 34 1.47 3.43 -10.24
C ARG A 34 2.33 3.91 -9.08
N PRO A 35 1.79 4.76 -8.20
CA PRO A 35 2.56 5.14 -7.02
C PRO A 35 2.79 3.92 -6.15
N PRO A 36 4.01 3.70 -5.64
CA PRO A 36 4.24 2.69 -4.63
C PRO A 36 3.42 2.99 -3.38
N VAL A 37 2.90 1.94 -2.75
CA VAL A 37 2.08 2.03 -1.54
C VAL A 37 2.94 1.70 -0.33
N MET A 38 3.12 2.69 0.55
CA MET A 38 3.86 2.59 1.79
C MET A 38 2.91 2.27 2.95
N LEU A 39 3.06 1.10 3.55
CA LEU A 39 2.20 0.62 4.63
C LEU A 39 2.92 0.76 5.97
N ARG A 40 2.42 1.67 6.80
CA ARG A 40 2.95 1.98 8.14
C ARG A 40 1.99 1.47 9.21
N GLY A 41 2.53 1.23 10.39
CA GLY A 41 1.74 0.84 11.55
C GLY A 41 2.36 -0.31 12.34
N ALA A 42 1.93 -0.49 13.57
CA ALA A 42 2.45 -1.50 14.49
C ALA A 42 2.30 -2.94 13.94
N LEU A 43 3.00 -3.88 14.55
CA LEU A 43 2.82 -5.29 14.26
C LEU A 43 1.35 -5.69 14.56
N GLY A 44 0.72 -6.43 13.66
CA GLY A 44 -0.70 -6.82 13.80
C GLY A 44 -1.72 -5.77 13.36
N SER A 45 -1.32 -4.55 12.99
CA SER A 45 -2.25 -3.46 12.60
C SER A 45 -3.09 -3.75 11.35
N GLY A 46 -2.73 -4.78 10.54
CA GLY A 46 -3.49 -5.17 9.36
C GLY A 46 -2.86 -4.79 8.01
N LYS A 47 -1.58 -4.38 7.98
CA LYS A 47 -0.84 -4.06 6.74
C LYS A 47 -0.93 -5.17 5.71
N THR A 48 -0.59 -6.39 6.11
CA THR A 48 -0.68 -7.59 5.24
C THR A 48 -2.14 -7.92 4.86
N THR A 49 -3.12 -7.60 5.71
CA THR A 49 -4.55 -7.75 5.37
C THR A 49 -4.94 -6.79 4.26
N LEU A 50 -4.49 -5.53 4.33
CA LEU A 50 -4.70 -4.56 3.27
C LEU A 50 -4.01 -4.99 1.97
N ALA A 51 -2.74 -5.43 2.04
CA ALA A 51 -2.00 -5.96 0.90
C ALA A 51 -2.74 -7.16 0.25
N ARG A 52 -3.30 -8.06 1.06
CA ARG A 52 -4.13 -9.18 0.58
C ARG A 52 -5.36 -8.70 -0.19
N GLY A 53 -6.06 -7.69 0.32
CA GLY A 53 -7.20 -7.07 -0.38
C GLY A 53 -6.79 -6.49 -1.73
N ILE A 54 -5.68 -5.73 -1.78
CA ILE A 54 -5.14 -5.15 -3.01
C ILE A 54 -4.85 -6.24 -4.05
N VAL A 55 -4.09 -7.27 -3.67
CA VAL A 55 -3.72 -8.35 -4.58
C VAL A 55 -4.95 -9.15 -5.06
N ALA A 56 -5.91 -9.39 -4.16
CA ALA A 56 -7.13 -10.16 -4.48
C ALA A 56 -7.98 -9.51 -5.59
N ALA A 57 -7.95 -8.19 -5.72
CA ALA A 57 -8.68 -7.44 -6.75
C ALA A 57 -8.00 -7.49 -8.14
N LEU A 58 -6.75 -7.93 -8.22
CA LEU A 58 -6.01 -7.95 -9.48
C LEU A 58 -6.27 -9.23 -10.27
N PRO A 59 -6.34 -9.16 -11.62
CA PRO A 59 -6.37 -10.35 -12.46
C PRO A 59 -5.19 -11.28 -12.17
N GLY A 60 -5.43 -12.59 -12.17
CA GLY A 60 -4.39 -13.57 -11.86
C GLY A 60 -4.22 -13.88 -10.37
N SER A 61 -4.90 -13.16 -9.47
CA SER A 61 -4.78 -13.31 -8.01
C SER A 61 -5.03 -14.72 -7.47
N ARG A 62 -5.78 -15.56 -8.18
CA ARG A 62 -6.00 -16.98 -7.79
C ARG A 62 -4.72 -17.81 -7.66
N ARG A 63 -3.60 -17.33 -8.22
CA ARG A 63 -2.28 -17.94 -8.15
C ARG A 63 -1.40 -17.33 -7.05
N ALA A 64 -1.91 -16.30 -6.36
CA ALA A 64 -1.17 -15.57 -5.35
C ALA A 64 -1.62 -15.98 -3.95
N GLU A 65 -0.75 -16.64 -3.20
CA GLU A 65 -0.92 -16.85 -1.77
C GLU A 65 -0.27 -15.69 -1.03
N VAL A 66 -1.09 -14.71 -0.63
CA VAL A 66 -0.56 -13.49 0.01
C VAL A 66 -0.28 -13.72 1.48
N CYS A 67 1.01 -13.67 1.82
CA CYS A 67 1.53 -13.69 3.18
C CYS A 67 2.51 -12.53 3.38
N SER A 68 2.78 -12.17 4.65
CA SER A 68 3.82 -11.18 4.94
C SER A 68 5.20 -11.73 4.57
N PRO A 69 6.01 -10.99 3.80
CA PRO A 69 7.37 -11.38 3.44
C PRO A 69 8.41 -11.11 4.54
N SER A 70 8.01 -11.02 5.82
CA SER A 70 8.92 -10.68 6.95
C SER A 70 10.14 -11.57 7.08
N PHE A 71 10.14 -12.77 6.51
CA PHE A 71 11.29 -13.68 6.48
C PHE A 71 12.05 -13.69 5.15
N THR A 72 11.35 -13.43 4.05
CA THR A 72 11.90 -13.45 2.69
C THR A 72 12.26 -12.07 2.18
N ILE A 73 11.82 -11.01 2.87
CA ILE A 73 11.90 -9.58 2.51
C ILE A 73 11.04 -9.25 1.30
N LEU A 74 11.02 -10.07 0.26
CA LEU A 74 10.25 -9.87 -0.97
C LEU A 74 9.38 -11.07 -1.30
N ASN A 75 8.17 -10.80 -1.75
CA ASN A 75 7.31 -11.75 -2.45
C ASN A 75 6.86 -11.13 -3.78
N PHE A 76 6.82 -11.96 -4.82
CA PHE A 76 6.29 -11.60 -6.13
C PHE A 76 4.96 -12.32 -6.35
N TYR A 77 3.92 -11.58 -6.74
CA TYR A 77 2.62 -12.16 -7.08
C TYR A 77 2.37 -12.03 -8.57
N PRO A 78 2.01 -13.13 -9.27
CA PRO A 78 1.84 -13.18 -10.72
C PRO A 78 0.45 -12.65 -11.13
N THR A 79 0.17 -11.41 -10.77
CA THR A 79 -1.06 -10.69 -11.12
C THR A 79 -0.84 -9.74 -12.30
N GLU A 80 -1.88 -9.05 -12.75
CA GLU A 80 -1.83 -8.01 -13.78
C GLU A 80 -2.36 -6.67 -13.24
N PRO A 81 -1.47 -5.72 -12.92
CA PRO A 81 0.00 -5.79 -12.97
C PRO A 81 0.58 -6.77 -11.95
N PRO A 82 1.80 -7.29 -12.18
CA PRO A 82 2.49 -8.10 -11.17
C PRO A 82 2.79 -7.25 -9.94
N VAL A 83 2.71 -7.86 -8.75
CA VAL A 83 2.94 -7.18 -7.49
C VAL A 83 4.29 -7.57 -6.90
N LEU A 84 5.07 -6.55 -6.53
CA LEU A 84 6.24 -6.67 -5.67
C LEU A 84 5.82 -6.27 -4.25
N HIS A 85 5.79 -7.21 -3.32
CA HIS A 85 5.45 -7.00 -1.92
C HIS A 85 6.69 -7.15 -1.05
N ALA A 86 7.10 -6.07 -0.40
CA ALA A 86 8.26 -6.03 0.48
C ALA A 86 7.85 -5.79 1.95
N ASP A 87 8.61 -6.36 2.88
CA ASP A 87 8.46 -6.12 4.32
C ASP A 87 9.85 -5.94 4.96
N LEU A 88 10.12 -4.72 5.43
CA LEU A 88 11.42 -4.36 5.99
C LEU A 88 11.50 -4.51 7.52
N TYR A 89 10.48 -5.07 8.18
CA TYR A 89 10.44 -5.20 9.65
C TYR A 89 11.70 -5.81 10.26
N ARG A 90 12.33 -6.76 9.56
CA ARG A 90 13.53 -7.47 10.03
C ARG A 90 14.82 -6.98 9.37
N CYS A 91 14.77 -5.93 8.56
CA CYS A 91 15.95 -5.33 7.97
C CYS A 91 16.64 -4.41 8.98
N PRO A 92 17.85 -4.71 9.45
CA PRO A 92 18.60 -3.79 10.30
C PRO A 92 18.83 -2.46 9.59
N ALA A 93 18.91 -1.38 10.35
CA ALA A 93 19.28 -0.08 9.80
C ALA A 93 20.63 -0.17 9.04
N GLY A 94 20.65 0.32 7.80
CA GLY A 94 21.84 0.25 6.94
C GLY A 94 22.00 -1.07 6.18
N SER A 95 21.02 -1.97 6.21
CA SER A 95 21.00 -3.15 5.34
C SER A 95 21.00 -2.73 3.87
N VAL A 96 21.67 -3.54 3.04
CA VAL A 96 21.54 -3.45 1.59
C VAL A 96 20.17 -4.00 1.23
N LEU A 97 19.40 -3.22 0.49
CA LEU A 97 18.10 -3.67 -0.02
C LEU A 97 18.30 -4.68 -1.16
N PRO A 98 17.33 -5.57 -1.39
CA PRO A 98 17.29 -6.36 -2.61
C PRO A 98 17.30 -5.45 -3.84
N GLU A 99 18.08 -5.83 -4.85
CA GLU A 99 18.25 -5.04 -6.09
C GLU A 99 16.90 -4.77 -6.77
N GLU A 100 16.02 -5.75 -6.79
CA GLU A 100 14.67 -5.64 -7.38
C GLU A 100 13.81 -4.58 -6.68
N LEU A 101 13.98 -4.41 -5.36
CA LEU A 101 13.29 -3.37 -4.61
C LEU A 101 13.89 -2.00 -4.89
N GLU A 102 15.21 -1.87 -4.92
CA GLU A 102 15.89 -0.61 -5.24
C GLU A 102 15.49 -0.14 -6.64
N GLU A 103 15.53 -1.03 -7.63
CA GLU A 103 15.11 -0.73 -9.00
C GLU A 103 13.63 -0.33 -9.07
N ALA A 104 12.75 -1.04 -8.35
CA ALA A 104 11.32 -0.73 -8.33
C ALA A 104 10.98 0.58 -7.60
N LEU A 105 11.87 1.11 -6.78
CA LEU A 105 11.70 2.41 -6.10
C LEU A 105 12.42 3.56 -6.80
N ASP A 106 13.26 3.27 -7.81
CA ASP A 106 13.96 4.30 -8.58
C ASP A 106 12.97 5.08 -9.46
N PRO A 107 12.87 6.42 -9.31
CA PRO A 107 11.99 7.24 -10.14
C PRO A 107 12.33 7.22 -11.64
N GLY A 108 13.57 6.89 -11.98
CA GLY A 108 14.06 6.80 -13.37
C GLY A 108 13.83 5.44 -14.01
N ALA A 109 13.54 4.41 -13.22
CA ALA A 109 13.36 3.07 -13.73
C ALA A 109 11.95 2.86 -14.31
N THR A 110 11.88 2.01 -15.33
CA THR A 110 10.58 1.52 -15.84
C THR A 110 10.44 0.06 -15.44
N HIS A 111 9.52 -0.20 -14.52
CA HIS A 111 9.21 -1.54 -14.06
C HIS A 111 7.71 -1.83 -14.19
N PRO A 112 7.30 -3.11 -14.33
CA PRO A 112 5.89 -3.48 -14.48
C PRO A 112 5.15 -3.55 -13.13
N PHE A 113 5.86 -3.52 -12.00
CA PHE A 113 5.33 -3.87 -10.70
C PHE A 113 4.40 -2.80 -10.11
N LEU A 114 3.36 -3.27 -9.44
CA LEU A 114 2.72 -2.55 -8.35
C LEU A 114 3.52 -2.84 -7.07
N VAL A 115 4.10 -1.81 -6.46
CA VAL A 115 4.93 -1.96 -5.27
C VAL A 115 4.10 -1.75 -4.00
N LEU A 116 4.13 -2.74 -3.11
CA LEU A 116 3.58 -2.67 -1.76
C LEU A 116 4.75 -2.82 -0.78
N LEU A 117 4.96 -1.85 0.10
CA LEU A 117 6.08 -1.86 1.03
C LEU A 117 5.58 -1.68 2.47
N GLU A 118 5.73 -2.70 3.30
CA GLU A 118 5.53 -2.64 4.74
C GLU A 118 6.79 -2.14 5.43
N TRP A 119 6.65 -1.33 6.48
CA TRP A 119 7.72 -0.74 7.28
C TRP A 119 8.69 0.16 6.47
N PRO A 120 8.17 1.11 5.68
CA PRO A 120 9.00 2.00 4.88
C PRO A 120 9.93 2.91 5.71
N GLU A 121 9.73 3.02 7.02
CA GLU A 121 10.61 3.73 7.95
C GLU A 121 12.01 3.10 8.04
N PHE A 122 12.18 1.85 7.63
CA PHE A 122 13.48 1.19 7.55
C PHE A 122 14.19 1.37 6.20
N LEU A 123 13.54 2.04 5.24
CA LEU A 123 14.25 2.44 4.01
C LEU A 123 15.41 3.41 4.34
N PRO A 124 16.53 3.30 3.64
CA PRO A 124 17.54 4.35 3.63
C PRO A 124 16.90 5.68 3.18
N GLY A 125 17.18 6.78 3.89
CA GLY A 125 16.48 8.06 3.74
C GLY A 125 16.54 8.70 2.34
N ASN A 126 17.47 8.25 1.48
CA ASN A 126 17.63 8.72 0.11
C ASN A 126 16.82 7.91 -0.92
N ILE A 127 16.16 6.81 -0.50
CA ILE A 127 15.44 5.89 -1.41
C ILE A 127 13.92 6.09 -1.34
N LEU A 128 13.41 6.89 -0.40
CA LEU A 128 11.97 7.11 -0.28
C LEU A 128 11.43 7.83 -1.53
N PRO A 129 10.53 7.20 -2.33
CA PRO A 129 10.02 7.79 -3.57
C PRO A 129 9.28 9.10 -3.34
N ALA A 130 9.53 10.09 -4.20
CA ALA A 130 8.80 11.35 -4.20
C ALA A 130 7.32 11.16 -4.59
N GLU A 131 7.05 10.26 -5.51
CA GLU A 131 5.71 9.82 -5.90
C GLU A 131 5.33 8.58 -5.09
N ARG A 132 4.37 8.66 -4.18
CA ARG A 132 3.95 7.54 -3.33
C ARG A 132 2.62 7.77 -2.63
N LEU A 133 1.97 6.70 -2.23
CA LEU A 133 0.82 6.70 -1.34
C LEU A 133 1.26 6.19 0.04
N ASP A 134 1.18 7.03 1.07
CA ASP A 134 1.45 6.64 2.46
C ASP A 134 0.14 6.27 3.17
N ILE A 135 0.06 5.05 3.71
CA ILE A 135 -1.09 4.57 4.50
C ILE A 135 -0.60 4.17 5.88
N LEU A 136 -1.09 4.86 6.90
CA LEU A 136 -0.84 4.53 8.30
C LEU A 136 -2.04 3.77 8.87
N LEU A 137 -1.78 2.62 9.46
CA LEU A 137 -2.77 1.76 10.11
C LEU A 137 -2.56 1.76 11.62
N GLU A 138 -3.58 2.18 12.37
CA GLU A 138 -3.56 2.22 13.82
C GLU A 138 -4.72 1.40 14.39
N GLU A 139 -4.45 0.64 15.46
CA GLU A 139 -5.51 -0.02 16.23
C GLU A 139 -6.14 0.99 17.20
N CYS A 140 -7.47 1.12 17.15
CA CYS A 140 -8.25 1.97 18.02
C CYS A 140 -9.41 1.17 18.63
N HIS A 141 -9.22 0.62 19.82
CA HIS A 141 -10.23 -0.15 20.56
C HIS A 141 -10.87 -1.27 19.72
N ALA A 142 -12.10 -1.08 19.23
CA ALA A 142 -12.83 -2.05 18.43
C ALA A 142 -12.75 -1.82 16.92
N ALA A 143 -11.99 -0.80 16.44
CA ALA A 143 -11.88 -0.42 15.06
C ALA A 143 -10.41 -0.23 14.65
N ARG A 144 -10.18 -0.10 13.34
CA ARG A 144 -8.87 0.26 12.79
C ARG A 144 -8.96 1.62 12.13
N ARG A 145 -8.08 2.54 12.51
CA ARG A 145 -7.96 3.85 11.87
C ARG A 145 -6.95 3.76 10.73
N PHE A 146 -7.33 4.31 9.58
CA PHE A 146 -6.48 4.46 8.43
C PHE A 146 -6.31 5.94 8.12
N SER A 147 -5.06 6.39 8.03
CA SER A 147 -4.71 7.71 7.51
C SER A 147 -4.08 7.52 6.15
N VAL A 148 -4.61 8.20 5.14
CA VAL A 148 -4.16 8.10 3.75
C VAL A 148 -3.64 9.44 3.27
N ALA A 149 -2.33 9.53 3.08
CA ALA A 149 -1.63 10.67 2.53
C ALA A 149 -1.05 10.33 1.15
N ALA A 150 -0.90 11.33 0.29
CA ALA A 150 -0.38 11.14 -1.07
C ALA A 150 0.70 12.17 -1.38
N HIS A 151 1.75 11.73 -2.07
CA HIS A 151 2.85 12.53 -2.55
C HIS A 151 2.97 12.34 -4.06
N GLY A 152 2.98 13.45 -4.80
CA GLY A 152 2.98 13.45 -6.26
C GLY A 152 1.59 13.42 -6.89
N GLU A 153 1.54 13.56 -8.20
CA GLU A 153 0.30 13.77 -8.94
C GLU A 153 -0.53 12.48 -9.05
N ALA A 154 0.11 11.37 -9.41
CA ALA A 154 -0.56 10.09 -9.57
C ALA A 154 -1.10 9.57 -8.22
N ALA A 155 -0.32 9.69 -7.14
CA ALA A 155 -0.78 9.32 -5.80
C ALA A 155 -1.94 10.19 -5.32
N CYS A 156 -1.92 11.50 -5.61
CA CYS A 156 -3.02 12.40 -5.30
C CYS A 156 -4.30 12.02 -6.03
N ALA A 157 -4.22 11.59 -7.29
CA ALA A 157 -5.37 11.11 -8.06
C ALA A 157 -5.94 9.83 -7.46
N VAL A 158 -5.09 8.85 -7.14
CA VAL A 158 -5.52 7.59 -6.48
C VAL A 158 -6.17 7.88 -5.12
N ARG A 159 -5.56 8.73 -4.30
CA ARG A 159 -6.12 9.12 -3.00
C ARG A 159 -7.49 9.77 -3.14
N ALA A 160 -7.67 10.68 -4.09
CA ALA A 160 -8.94 11.36 -4.32
C ALA A 160 -10.03 10.36 -4.76
N ALA A 161 -9.70 9.45 -5.67
CA ALA A 161 -10.61 8.41 -6.13
C ALA A 161 -11.00 7.42 -5.00
N LEU A 162 -10.04 7.08 -4.14
CA LEU A 162 -10.28 6.20 -2.98
C LEU A 162 -11.22 6.88 -1.97
N LEU A 163 -11.03 8.17 -1.70
CA LEU A 163 -11.93 8.94 -0.84
C LEU A 163 -13.35 9.00 -1.42
N ASP A 164 -13.47 9.30 -2.71
CA ASP A 164 -14.77 9.32 -3.41
C ASP A 164 -15.48 7.95 -3.35
N TRP A 165 -14.73 6.87 -3.54
CA TRP A 165 -15.24 5.50 -3.37
C TRP A 165 -15.73 5.27 -1.93
N ALA A 166 -14.95 5.65 -0.92
CA ALA A 166 -15.31 5.48 0.49
C ALA A 166 -16.57 6.29 0.83
N VAL A 167 -16.65 7.54 0.45
CA VAL A 167 -17.83 8.42 0.69
C VAL A 167 -19.10 7.85 0.06
N ARG A 168 -19.00 7.24 -1.14
CA ARG A 168 -20.15 6.69 -1.84
C ARG A 168 -20.60 5.33 -1.34
N ARG A 169 -19.66 4.47 -0.93
CA ARG A 169 -19.94 3.07 -0.59
C ARG A 169 -20.04 2.84 0.90
N HIS A 170 -19.25 3.58 1.68
CA HIS A 170 -19.07 3.41 3.11
C HIS A 170 -18.92 4.77 3.79
N PRO A 171 -19.92 5.67 3.70
CA PRO A 171 -19.83 6.99 4.32
C PRO A 171 -19.59 6.92 5.83
N GLU A 172 -20.04 5.84 6.48
CA GLU A 172 -19.81 5.56 7.90
C GLU A 172 -18.35 5.31 8.27
N TRP A 173 -17.47 5.00 7.30
CA TRP A 173 -16.05 4.84 7.56
C TRP A 173 -15.29 6.15 7.55
N VAL A 174 -15.82 7.18 6.89
CA VAL A 174 -15.11 8.46 6.70
C VAL A 174 -15.18 9.28 7.99
N MET A 175 -14.01 9.66 8.50
CA MET A 175 -13.89 10.50 9.70
C MET A 175 -13.76 11.98 9.30
N GLU A 176 -14.38 12.87 10.08
CA GLU A 176 -14.28 14.32 9.92
C GLU A 176 -12.91 14.87 10.36
#